data_462860c0392ecc8960740290fbb48566
#
_entry.id   462860c0392ecc8960740290fbb48566
#
_cell.length_a   1.000
_cell.length_b   1.000
_cell.length_c   1.000
_cell.angle_alpha   90.00
_cell.angle_beta   90.00
_cell.angle_gamma   90.00
#
_symmetry.space_group_name_H-M   'P 1'
#
loop_
_entity.id
_entity.type
_entity.pdbx_description
1 polymer ?
#
loop_
_entity_poly.entity_id
_entity_poly.type
_entity_poly.pdbx_seq_one_letter_code
_entity_poly.pdbx_strand_id
1 'polypeptide(L)'
;MKKIIIGIFLAFVSFSVFAHGPSPQKVEKSITINASPDKVWAIVKDFGGFQKWEPLVTDIKLEKKGEDTLRPLTLKSGGKVIERLKGIDEEAMKLKYEIIEGAVPVADYNSFIVVSKGSNPNESNVTWVGRFYRVYKLNPPIPVGQDDESALKAVNEIYDAGLPALKKLAESK
;
A
#
# COMPACT_ATOMS: atom_id res chain seq x y z
N MET A 1 73.64 -17.92 -19.99
CA MET A 1 72.68 -16.84 -20.15
C MET A 1 71.30 -17.40 -19.83
N LYS A 2 70.79 -17.15 -18.60
CA LYS A 2 69.50 -17.65 -18.18
C LYS A 2 68.44 -16.55 -18.47
N LYS A 3 67.43 -16.83 -19.30
CA LYS A 3 66.32 -15.93 -19.59
C LYS A 3 65.28 -16.13 -18.54
N ILE A 4 65.02 -15.08 -17.72
CA ILE A 4 63.94 -15.03 -16.74
C ILE A 4 62.69 -14.53 -17.49
N ILE A 5 61.68 -15.39 -17.60
CA ILE A 5 60.35 -15.02 -18.11
C ILE A 5 59.52 -14.59 -16.90
N ILE A 6 59.26 -13.28 -16.80
CA ILE A 6 58.34 -12.72 -15.79
C ILE A 6 56.94 -12.88 -16.36
N GLY A 7 56.16 -13.83 -15.83
CA GLY A 7 54.73 -13.96 -16.11
C GLY A 7 53.94 -12.91 -15.34
N ILE A 8 53.34 -11.97 -16.07
CA ILE A 8 52.38 -11.00 -15.49
C ILE A 8 51.06 -11.73 -15.26
N PHE A 9 50.75 -11.99 -14.01
CA PHE A 9 49.46 -12.58 -13.60
C PHE A 9 48.45 -11.43 -13.50
N LEU A 10 47.61 -11.25 -14.55
CA LEU A 10 46.51 -10.28 -14.54
C LEU A 10 45.39 -10.85 -13.72
N ALA A 11 45.26 -10.41 -12.47
CA ALA A 11 44.11 -10.74 -11.61
C ALA A 11 42.85 -10.02 -12.12
N PHE A 12 41.97 -10.73 -12.80
CA PHE A 12 40.62 -10.25 -13.10
C PHE A 12 39.82 -10.20 -11.81
N VAL A 13 39.66 -9.00 -11.23
CA VAL A 13 38.69 -8.75 -10.17
C VAL A 13 37.32 -8.66 -10.83
N SER A 14 36.59 -9.75 -10.83
CA SER A 14 35.17 -9.77 -11.23
C SER A 14 34.36 -9.03 -10.22
N PHE A 15 33.99 -7.78 -10.49
CA PHE A 15 32.94 -7.07 -9.75
C PHE A 15 31.62 -7.72 -10.12
N SER A 16 31.07 -8.55 -9.22
CA SER A 16 29.70 -9.02 -9.29
C SER A 16 28.79 -7.83 -9.03
N VAL A 17 28.32 -7.16 -10.06
CA VAL A 17 27.26 -6.17 -9.96
C VAL A 17 25.98 -6.94 -9.67
N PHE A 18 25.58 -7.03 -8.42
CA PHE A 18 24.26 -7.52 -8.05
C PHE A 18 23.25 -6.51 -8.57
N ALA A 19 22.59 -6.85 -9.67
CA ALA A 19 21.45 -6.11 -10.17
C ALA A 19 20.30 -6.29 -9.20
N HIS A 20 20.12 -5.34 -8.30
CA HIS A 20 19.03 -5.36 -7.33
C HIS A 20 17.83 -4.63 -7.95
N GLY A 21 16.96 -5.39 -8.62
CA GLY A 21 15.62 -4.94 -8.97
C GLY A 21 14.82 -4.53 -7.71
N PRO A 22 13.59 -4.01 -7.86
CA PRO A 22 12.76 -3.65 -6.72
C PRO A 22 12.44 -4.89 -5.87
N SER A 23 12.54 -4.75 -4.56
CA SER A 23 12.18 -5.80 -3.62
C SER A 23 10.68 -5.73 -3.29
N PRO A 24 9.98 -6.88 -3.12
CA PRO A 24 8.60 -6.87 -2.66
C PRO A 24 8.52 -6.30 -1.25
N GLN A 25 7.61 -5.33 -1.05
CA GLN A 25 7.36 -4.66 0.20
C GLN A 25 6.00 -5.07 0.76
N LYS A 26 5.87 -5.03 2.08
CA LYS A 26 4.61 -5.26 2.81
C LYS A 26 4.48 -4.25 3.93
N VAL A 27 3.33 -3.60 4.03
CA VAL A 27 2.90 -2.86 5.21
C VAL A 27 1.67 -3.55 5.76
N GLU A 28 1.64 -3.76 7.07
CA GLU A 28 0.51 -4.33 7.79
C GLU A 28 0.32 -3.57 9.09
N LYS A 29 -0.87 -3.02 9.29
CA LYS A 29 -1.24 -2.31 10.52
C LYS A 29 -2.61 -2.75 11.00
N SER A 30 -2.77 -2.78 12.31
CA SER A 30 -4.03 -3.16 12.94
C SER A 30 -4.41 -2.18 14.04
N ILE A 31 -5.72 -2.05 14.25
CA ILE A 31 -6.27 -1.23 15.32
C ILE A 31 -7.50 -1.91 15.94
N THR A 32 -7.63 -1.79 17.25
CA THR A 32 -8.83 -2.21 17.97
C THR A 32 -9.80 -1.02 18.09
N ILE A 33 -11.06 -1.26 17.74
CA ILE A 33 -12.14 -0.27 17.68
C ILE A 33 -13.28 -0.70 18.64
N ASN A 34 -13.75 0.20 19.50
CA ASN A 34 -14.85 -0.05 20.43
C ASN A 34 -16.22 0.15 19.72
N ALA A 35 -16.44 -0.67 18.70
CA ALA A 35 -17.69 -0.76 17.96
C ALA A 35 -17.85 -2.19 17.43
N SER A 36 -19.09 -2.61 17.22
CA SER A 36 -19.37 -3.95 16.68
C SER A 36 -18.74 -4.15 15.29
N PRO A 37 -18.34 -5.38 14.94
CA PRO A 37 -17.81 -5.69 13.62
C PRO A 37 -18.72 -5.23 12.47
N ASP A 38 -20.03 -5.41 12.61
CA ASP A 38 -21.00 -5.00 11.58
C ASP A 38 -21.01 -3.48 11.37
N LYS A 39 -20.92 -2.68 12.45
CA LYS A 39 -20.82 -1.22 12.34
C LYS A 39 -19.54 -0.79 11.63
N VAL A 40 -18.41 -1.38 11.99
CA VAL A 40 -17.11 -1.06 11.38
C VAL A 40 -17.07 -1.53 9.93
N TRP A 41 -17.58 -2.73 9.66
CA TRP A 41 -17.65 -3.28 8.32
C TRP A 41 -18.51 -2.44 7.37
N ALA A 42 -19.65 -1.96 7.84
CA ALA A 42 -20.50 -1.06 7.05
C ALA A 42 -19.77 0.22 6.60
N ILE A 43 -18.80 0.71 7.38
CA ILE A 43 -17.96 1.85 7.01
C ILE A 43 -16.88 1.42 6.01
N VAL A 44 -16.17 0.32 6.30
CA VAL A 44 -15.03 -0.14 5.50
C VAL A 44 -15.45 -0.59 4.11
N LYS A 45 -16.58 -1.32 3.98
CA LYS A 45 -17.05 -1.82 2.69
C LYS A 45 -17.58 -0.74 1.74
N ASP A 46 -17.93 0.44 2.27
CA ASP A 46 -18.31 1.61 1.45
C ASP A 46 -17.08 2.13 0.69
N PHE A 47 -16.79 1.51 -0.46
CA PHE A 47 -15.62 1.85 -1.27
C PHE A 47 -15.60 3.32 -1.69
N GLY A 48 -16.77 3.95 -1.90
CA GLY A 48 -16.90 5.37 -2.19
C GLY A 48 -16.80 6.28 -0.97
N GLY A 49 -16.97 5.73 0.22
CA GLY A 49 -16.95 6.47 1.47
C GLY A 49 -15.56 6.65 2.10
N PHE A 50 -14.49 6.26 1.45
CA PHE A 50 -13.13 6.26 1.98
C PHE A 50 -12.69 7.62 2.53
N GLN A 51 -13.02 8.72 1.87
CA GLN A 51 -12.72 10.09 2.34
C GLN A 51 -13.38 10.44 3.70
N LYS A 52 -14.40 9.68 4.15
CA LYS A 52 -15.04 9.92 5.44
C LYS A 52 -14.12 9.61 6.61
N TRP A 53 -13.13 8.75 6.37
CA TRP A 53 -12.21 8.27 7.39
C TRP A 53 -10.73 8.25 6.96
N GLU A 54 -10.40 8.64 5.71
CA GLU A 54 -9.01 8.81 5.27
C GLU A 54 -8.70 10.32 5.10
N PRO A 55 -8.07 10.94 6.12
CA PRO A 55 -7.89 12.39 6.14
C PRO A 55 -6.90 12.92 5.10
N LEU A 56 -6.13 12.03 4.46
CA LEU A 56 -5.23 12.40 3.36
C LEU A 56 -5.95 12.47 2.01
N VAL A 57 -7.23 12.08 1.95
CA VAL A 57 -8.06 12.13 0.74
C VAL A 57 -9.04 13.29 0.85
N THR A 58 -9.06 14.16 -0.17
CA THR A 58 -9.90 15.36 -0.21
C THR A 58 -11.12 15.21 -1.11
N ASP A 59 -11.04 14.36 -2.12
CA ASP A 59 -12.12 14.14 -3.07
C ASP A 59 -12.10 12.70 -3.61
N ILE A 60 -13.28 12.13 -3.81
CA ILE A 60 -13.50 10.82 -4.40
C ILE A 60 -14.64 10.87 -5.39
N LYS A 61 -14.46 10.22 -6.53
CA LYS A 61 -15.52 9.97 -7.49
C LYS A 61 -15.52 8.48 -7.84
N LEU A 62 -16.66 7.79 -7.60
CA LEU A 62 -16.83 6.43 -8.10
C LEU A 62 -17.19 6.43 -9.58
N GLU A 63 -16.54 5.56 -10.33
CA GLU A 63 -16.79 5.36 -11.75
C GLU A 63 -16.95 3.88 -12.07
N LYS A 64 -17.89 3.58 -12.99
CA LYS A 64 -18.01 2.25 -13.59
C LYS A 64 -17.38 2.30 -14.98
N LYS A 65 -16.43 1.39 -15.24
CA LYS A 65 -15.80 1.23 -16.56
C LYS A 65 -15.85 -0.24 -16.97
N GLY A 66 -16.86 -0.59 -17.74
CA GLY A 66 -17.18 -1.99 -17.99
C GLY A 66 -17.57 -2.70 -16.68
N GLU A 67 -16.89 -3.79 -16.36
CA GLU A 67 -17.10 -4.53 -15.11
C GLU A 67 -16.34 -3.92 -13.92
N ASP A 68 -15.34 -3.08 -14.18
CA ASP A 68 -14.53 -2.46 -13.13
C ASP A 68 -15.30 -1.37 -12.37
N THR A 69 -15.11 -1.36 -11.06
CA THR A 69 -15.46 -0.24 -10.20
C THR A 69 -14.18 0.49 -9.83
N LEU A 70 -14.06 1.72 -10.33
CA LEU A 70 -12.91 2.57 -10.11
C LEU A 70 -13.22 3.64 -9.07
N ARG A 71 -12.18 4.04 -8.32
CA ARG A 71 -12.20 5.11 -7.35
C ARG A 71 -11.06 6.10 -7.65
N PRO A 72 -11.25 7.01 -8.65
CA PRO A 72 -10.39 8.19 -8.74
C PRO A 72 -10.51 9.01 -7.46
N LEU A 73 -9.39 9.34 -6.87
CA LEU A 73 -9.30 10.15 -5.67
C LEU A 73 -8.19 11.21 -5.78
N THR A 74 -8.35 12.29 -5.03
CA THR A 74 -7.38 13.36 -4.91
C THR A 74 -6.81 13.35 -3.49
N LEU A 75 -5.49 13.33 -3.40
CA LEU A 75 -4.77 13.41 -2.13
C LEU A 75 -4.70 14.88 -1.66
N LYS A 76 -4.57 15.08 -0.37
CA LYS A 76 -4.37 16.42 0.24
C LYS A 76 -3.12 17.13 -0.30
N SER A 77 -2.13 16.39 -0.76
CA SER A 77 -0.95 16.90 -1.47
C SER A 77 -1.24 17.40 -2.89
N GLY A 78 -2.46 17.22 -3.40
CA GLY A 78 -2.86 17.53 -4.78
C GLY A 78 -2.61 16.40 -5.78
N GLY A 79 -1.93 15.32 -5.38
CA GLY A 79 -1.72 14.14 -6.22
C GLY A 79 -3.03 13.39 -6.48
N LYS A 80 -3.15 12.80 -7.65
CA LYS A 80 -4.30 11.93 -8.01
C LYS A 80 -3.90 10.47 -7.95
N VAL A 81 -4.86 9.61 -7.58
CA VAL A 81 -4.70 8.16 -7.56
C VAL A 81 -5.97 7.53 -8.14
N ILE A 82 -5.81 6.46 -8.88
CA ILE A 82 -6.94 5.65 -9.36
C ILE A 82 -6.81 4.27 -8.75
N GLU A 83 -7.79 3.90 -7.98
CA GLU A 83 -7.91 2.58 -7.40
C GLU A 83 -9.00 1.77 -8.08
N ARG A 84 -8.83 0.46 -8.10
CA ARG A 84 -9.81 -0.49 -8.61
C ARG A 84 -10.25 -1.44 -7.50
N LEU A 85 -11.56 -1.58 -7.34
CA LEU A 85 -12.13 -2.58 -6.46
C LEU A 85 -11.88 -3.98 -7.01
N LYS A 86 -11.27 -4.85 -6.20
CA LYS A 86 -11.00 -6.26 -6.55
C LYS A 86 -12.05 -7.21 -6.01
N GLY A 87 -12.75 -6.81 -4.96
CA GLY A 87 -13.83 -7.61 -4.38
C GLY A 87 -14.20 -7.21 -2.97
N ILE A 88 -15.42 -7.54 -2.62
CA ILE A 88 -16.00 -7.45 -1.27
C ILE A 88 -16.45 -8.83 -0.89
N ASP A 89 -15.93 -9.32 0.22
CA ASP A 89 -16.32 -10.60 0.83
C ASP A 89 -17.08 -10.28 2.11
N GLU A 90 -18.40 -10.41 2.05
CA GLU A 90 -19.29 -10.06 3.17
C GLU A 90 -19.13 -11.04 4.34
N GLU A 91 -18.88 -12.32 4.07
CA GLU A 91 -18.73 -13.34 5.12
C GLU A 91 -17.41 -13.15 5.89
N ALA A 92 -16.32 -12.90 5.15
CA ALA A 92 -15.02 -12.63 5.75
C ALA A 92 -14.84 -11.16 6.19
N MET A 93 -15.83 -10.29 5.96
CA MET A 93 -15.75 -8.83 6.18
C MET A 93 -14.46 -8.24 5.60
N LYS A 94 -14.17 -8.55 4.33
CA LYS A 94 -12.91 -8.24 3.67
C LYS A 94 -13.10 -7.47 2.38
N LEU A 95 -12.54 -6.27 2.32
CA LEU A 95 -12.47 -5.43 1.12
C LEU A 95 -11.09 -5.60 0.49
N LYS A 96 -11.04 -5.85 -0.84
CA LYS A 96 -9.80 -5.94 -1.64
C LYS A 96 -9.80 -4.89 -2.73
N TYR A 97 -8.67 -4.21 -2.93
CA TYR A 97 -8.50 -3.22 -3.98
C TYR A 97 -7.03 -3.14 -4.41
N GLU A 98 -6.79 -2.44 -5.52
CA GLU A 98 -5.43 -2.18 -6.02
C GLU A 98 -5.31 -0.73 -6.49
N ILE A 99 -4.10 -0.19 -6.49
CA ILE A 99 -3.77 1.07 -7.18
C ILE A 99 -3.35 0.70 -8.60
N ILE A 100 -4.04 1.26 -9.59
CA ILE A 100 -3.73 1.05 -11.00
C ILE A 100 -2.94 2.20 -11.61
N GLU A 101 -3.05 3.40 -11.01
CA GLU A 101 -2.33 4.60 -11.46
C GLU A 101 -2.29 5.63 -10.31
N GLY A 102 -1.23 6.44 -10.24
CA GLY A 102 -1.28 7.59 -9.36
C GLY A 102 0.03 8.10 -8.81
N ALA A 103 -0.10 9.09 -7.91
CA ALA A 103 1.00 9.86 -7.33
C ALA A 103 1.70 9.17 -6.15
N VAL A 104 1.16 8.06 -5.64
CA VAL A 104 1.84 7.28 -4.59
C VAL A 104 3.01 6.54 -5.22
N PRO A 105 4.23 6.57 -4.64
CA PRO A 105 5.44 6.02 -5.26
C PRO A 105 5.53 4.48 -5.17
N VAL A 106 4.43 3.80 -5.52
CA VAL A 106 4.30 2.33 -5.50
C VAL A 106 3.98 1.78 -6.88
N ALA A 107 4.35 0.54 -7.11
CA ALA A 107 3.96 -0.25 -8.27
C ALA A 107 3.37 -1.57 -7.82
N ASP A 108 2.44 -2.12 -8.61
CA ASP A 108 1.76 -3.40 -8.36
C ASP A 108 1.13 -3.47 -6.96
N TYR A 109 0.61 -2.33 -6.48
CA TYR A 109 0.02 -2.22 -5.16
C TYR A 109 -1.30 -2.97 -5.09
N ASN A 110 -1.35 -3.96 -4.22
CA ASN A 110 -2.54 -4.72 -3.88
C ASN A 110 -2.79 -4.66 -2.38
N SER A 111 -4.02 -4.40 -2.00
CA SER A 111 -4.38 -4.20 -0.60
C SER A 111 -5.67 -4.92 -0.22
N PHE A 112 -5.78 -5.20 1.07
CA PHE A 112 -7.04 -5.57 1.67
C PHE A 112 -7.19 -4.98 3.07
N ILE A 113 -8.44 -4.75 3.44
CA ILE A 113 -8.85 -4.41 4.79
C ILE A 113 -9.79 -5.50 5.26
N VAL A 114 -9.55 -6.04 6.45
CA VAL A 114 -10.41 -7.05 7.08
C VAL A 114 -10.84 -6.57 8.46
N VAL A 115 -12.12 -6.77 8.74
CA VAL A 115 -12.71 -6.51 10.05
C VAL A 115 -12.98 -7.86 10.71
N SER A 116 -12.54 -8.03 11.94
CA SER A 116 -12.75 -9.24 12.73
C SER A 116 -13.30 -8.92 14.10
N LYS A 117 -13.89 -9.92 14.75
CA LYS A 117 -14.38 -9.79 16.13
C LYS A 117 -13.26 -9.48 17.09
N GLY A 118 -13.51 -8.55 18.02
CA GLY A 118 -12.64 -8.27 19.16
C GLY A 118 -12.92 -9.19 20.35
N SER A 119 -12.54 -8.73 21.54
CA SER A 119 -12.68 -9.48 22.79
C SER A 119 -14.13 -9.56 23.27
N ASN A 120 -15.02 -8.70 22.78
CA ASN A 120 -16.43 -8.67 23.13
C ASN A 120 -17.29 -8.23 21.93
N PRO A 121 -18.63 -8.37 21.96
CA PRO A 121 -19.53 -8.06 20.84
C PRO A 121 -19.47 -6.61 20.34
N ASN A 122 -19.07 -5.66 21.19
CA ASN A 122 -18.95 -4.25 20.87
C ASN A 122 -17.50 -3.84 20.58
N GLU A 123 -16.66 -4.79 20.23
CA GLU A 123 -15.26 -4.56 19.88
C GLU A 123 -14.91 -5.28 18.58
N SER A 124 -14.13 -4.64 17.76
CA SER A 124 -13.59 -5.21 16.52
C SER A 124 -12.12 -4.90 16.36
N ASN A 125 -11.43 -5.75 15.58
CA ASN A 125 -10.08 -5.51 15.12
C ASN A 125 -10.11 -5.27 13.62
N VAL A 126 -9.46 -4.19 13.18
CA VAL A 126 -9.29 -3.89 11.76
C VAL A 126 -7.82 -4.09 11.40
N THR A 127 -7.57 -4.90 10.38
CA THR A 127 -6.23 -5.09 9.83
C THR A 127 -6.20 -4.61 8.40
N TRP A 128 -5.25 -3.73 8.09
CA TRP A 128 -5.02 -3.19 6.76
C TRP A 128 -3.65 -3.66 6.24
N VAL A 129 -3.65 -4.35 5.10
CA VAL A 129 -2.44 -4.94 4.51
C VAL A 129 -2.25 -4.43 3.09
N GLY A 130 -1.06 -3.92 2.78
CA GLY A 130 -0.62 -3.58 1.42
C GLY A 130 0.61 -4.37 1.03
N ARG A 131 0.66 -4.82 -0.22
CA ARG A 131 1.82 -5.45 -0.87
C ARG A 131 2.11 -4.71 -2.16
N PHE A 132 3.36 -4.35 -2.37
CA PHE A 132 3.75 -3.50 -3.48
C PHE A 132 5.26 -3.58 -3.74
N TYR A 133 5.69 -2.91 -4.80
CA TYR A 133 7.07 -2.58 -5.08
C TYR A 133 7.22 -1.06 -5.09
N ARG A 134 8.46 -0.55 -5.03
CA ARG A 134 8.74 0.86 -5.36
C ARG A 134 8.33 1.13 -6.81
N VAL A 135 7.98 2.37 -7.12
CA VAL A 135 7.52 2.76 -8.46
C VAL A 135 8.63 2.63 -9.51
N TYR A 136 9.89 2.91 -9.15
CA TYR A 136 11.02 2.76 -10.06
C TYR A 136 11.49 1.30 -10.12
N LYS A 137 11.23 0.65 -11.25
CA LYS A 137 11.50 -0.80 -11.43
C LYS A 137 12.88 -1.13 -11.99
N LEU A 138 13.66 -0.13 -12.41
CA LEU A 138 14.97 -0.35 -13.00
C LEU A 138 16.09 -0.38 -11.94
N ASN A 139 17.30 -0.72 -12.41
CA ASN A 139 18.51 -0.70 -11.59
C ASN A 139 18.94 0.73 -11.23
N PRO A 140 19.74 0.92 -10.18
CA PRO A 140 20.32 2.24 -9.84
C PRO A 140 21.03 2.91 -11.02
N PRO A 141 21.05 4.27 -11.05
CA PRO A 141 20.62 5.17 -9.98
C PRO A 141 19.11 5.32 -9.90
N ILE A 142 18.56 5.24 -8.65
CA ILE A 142 17.14 5.39 -8.40
C ILE A 142 16.83 6.88 -8.22
N PRO A 143 15.84 7.45 -8.94
CA PRO A 143 15.41 8.81 -8.74
C PRO A 143 14.92 9.06 -7.31
N VAL A 144 15.16 10.28 -6.79
CA VAL A 144 14.72 10.68 -5.45
C VAL A 144 13.20 10.51 -5.32
N GLY A 145 12.75 9.91 -4.22
CA GLY A 145 11.33 9.67 -3.96
C GLY A 145 10.73 8.46 -4.67
N GLN A 146 11.53 7.66 -5.39
CA GLN A 146 11.06 6.49 -6.13
C GLN A 146 11.67 5.16 -5.63
N ASP A 147 12.35 5.21 -4.49
CA ASP A 147 13.00 4.08 -3.82
C ASP A 147 12.06 3.31 -2.88
N ASP A 148 12.56 2.21 -2.33
CA ASP A 148 11.79 1.36 -1.41
C ASP A 148 11.42 2.09 -0.11
N GLU A 149 12.29 2.97 0.40
CA GLU A 149 12.02 3.76 1.61
C GLU A 149 10.89 4.76 1.40
N SER A 150 10.91 5.48 0.27
CA SER A 150 9.85 6.42 -0.12
C SER A 150 8.50 5.72 -0.30
N ALA A 151 8.50 4.52 -0.91
CA ALA A 151 7.30 3.71 -1.07
C ALA A 151 6.74 3.25 0.28
N LEU A 152 7.60 2.71 1.16
CA LEU A 152 7.22 2.30 2.52
C LEU A 152 6.69 3.47 3.34
N LYS A 153 7.36 4.62 3.30
CA LYS A 153 6.96 5.83 4.02
C LYS A 153 5.56 6.28 3.59
N ALA A 154 5.32 6.39 2.28
CA ALA A 154 4.03 6.84 1.77
C ALA A 154 2.87 5.91 2.17
N VAL A 155 3.06 4.58 2.10
CA VAL A 155 2.02 3.64 2.50
C VAL A 155 1.81 3.66 4.02
N ASN A 156 2.87 3.78 4.82
CA ASN A 156 2.75 3.91 6.27
C ASN A 156 1.99 5.17 6.66
N GLU A 157 2.26 6.32 6.04
CA GLU A 157 1.57 7.59 6.31
C GLU A 157 0.07 7.48 6.05
N ILE A 158 -0.35 6.81 4.97
CA ILE A 158 -1.76 6.56 4.65
C ILE A 158 -2.41 5.71 5.76
N TYR A 159 -1.79 4.61 6.16
CA TYR A 159 -2.37 3.71 7.16
C TYR A 159 -2.40 4.33 8.57
N ASP A 160 -1.36 5.09 8.91
CA ASP A 160 -1.26 5.80 10.20
C ASP A 160 -2.26 6.94 10.32
N ALA A 161 -2.65 7.55 9.21
CA ALA A 161 -3.69 8.57 9.18
C ALA A 161 -5.10 7.95 9.18
N GLY A 162 -5.32 6.93 8.36
CA GLY A 162 -6.64 6.36 8.13
C GLY A 162 -7.16 5.53 9.30
N LEU A 163 -6.37 4.60 9.86
CA LEU A 163 -6.86 3.71 10.92
C LEU A 163 -7.36 4.44 12.18
N PRO A 164 -6.66 5.45 12.73
CA PRO A 164 -7.17 6.22 13.85
C PRO A 164 -8.43 7.04 13.51
N ALA A 165 -8.53 7.55 12.28
CA ALA A 165 -9.71 8.28 11.84
C ALA A 165 -10.92 7.36 11.63
N LEU A 166 -10.71 6.15 11.08
CA LEU A 166 -11.73 5.09 11.03
C LEU A 166 -12.24 4.76 12.44
N LYS A 167 -11.32 4.57 13.41
CA LYS A 167 -11.69 4.33 14.81
C LYS A 167 -12.56 5.44 15.36
N LYS A 168 -12.12 6.69 15.20
CA LYS A 168 -12.90 7.88 15.66
C LYS A 168 -14.28 7.92 15.04
N LEU A 169 -14.40 7.64 13.73
CA LEU A 169 -15.69 7.64 13.03
C LEU A 169 -16.59 6.51 13.54
N ALA A 170 -16.06 5.31 13.68
CA ALA A 170 -16.83 4.14 14.12
C ALA A 170 -17.28 4.23 15.58
N GLU A 171 -16.51 4.87 16.46
CA GLU A 171 -16.82 5.07 17.87
C GLU A 171 -17.72 6.29 18.12
N SER A 172 -17.94 7.14 17.11
CA SER A 172 -18.90 8.25 17.23
C SER A 172 -20.34 7.73 17.36
N LYS A 173 -21.14 8.44 18.20
CA LYS A 173 -22.56 8.11 18.48
C LYS A 173 -23.45 8.45 17.30
#